data_67390c124970eb6d35e5a6b1e4715e5d
#
_entry.id   67390c124970eb6d35e5a6b1e4715e5d
#
_cell.length_a   1.000
_cell.length_b   1.000
_cell.length_c   1.000
_cell.angle_alpha   90.00
_cell.angle_beta   90.00
_cell.angle_gamma   90.00
#
_symmetry.space_group_name_H-M   'P 1'
#
loop_
_entity.id
_entity.type
_entity.pdbx_description
1 polymer ?
#
loop_
_entity_poly.entity_id
_entity_poly.type
_entity_poly.pdbx_seq_one_letter_code
_entity_poly.pdbx_strand_id
1 'polypeptide(L)'
;EKETLMLLSSQIKERRNEITEDMARGTADLAGYQHACGQIRGFDTVQMMIGDMLVVHQKEEEDFESSPTDNIVKMDKGDKK
;
A
#
# COMPACT_ATOMS: atom_id res chain seq x y z
N GLU A 1 -12.69 5.26 -5.22
CA GLU A 1 -11.52 4.43 -5.46
C GLU A 1 -10.46 4.65 -4.40
N LYS A 2 -10.08 5.91 -4.24
CA LYS A 2 -9.12 6.26 -3.20
C LYS A 2 -9.64 5.87 -1.83
N GLU A 3 -10.90 6.15 -1.58
CA GLU A 3 -11.50 5.82 -0.31
C GLU A 3 -11.53 4.31 -0.07
N THR A 4 -11.76 3.55 -1.12
CA THR A 4 -11.76 2.10 -1.01
C THR A 4 -10.37 1.60 -0.62
N LEU A 5 -9.34 2.15 -1.25
CA LEU A 5 -7.97 1.77 -0.91
C LEU A 5 -7.63 2.14 0.52
N MET A 6 -8.07 3.30 0.96
CA MET A 6 -7.79 3.74 2.31
C MET A 6 -8.53 2.88 3.34
N LEU A 7 -9.76 2.49 3.02
CA LEU A 7 -10.51 1.60 3.89
C LEU A 7 -9.83 0.24 3.99
N LEU A 8 -9.41 -0.29 2.86
CA LEU A 8 -8.71 -1.56 2.85
C LEU A 8 -7.42 -1.48 3.68
N SER A 9 -6.69 -0.40 3.51
CA SER A 9 -5.47 -0.20 4.28
C SER A 9 -5.76 -0.19 5.78
N SER A 10 -6.84 0.46 6.18
CA SER A 10 -7.22 0.50 7.60
C SER A 10 -7.55 -0.89 8.13
N GLN A 11 -8.27 -1.67 7.34
CA GLN A 11 -8.63 -3.02 7.75
C GLN A 11 -7.41 -3.91 7.88
N ILE A 12 -6.47 -3.76 6.97
CA ILE A 12 -5.24 -4.53 7.03
C ILE A 12 -4.46 -4.15 8.26
N LYS A 13 -4.37 -2.87 8.56
CA LYS A 13 -3.66 -2.40 9.73
C LYS A 13 -4.29 -2.96 11.01
N GLU A 14 -5.59 -2.97 11.06
CA GLU A 14 -6.31 -3.50 12.20
C GLU A 14 -6.02 -4.99 12.39
N ARG A 15 -6.05 -5.74 11.30
CA ARG A 15 -5.79 -7.16 11.36
C ARG A 15 -4.35 -7.43 11.77
N ARG A 16 -3.43 -6.63 11.26
CA ARG A 16 -2.02 -6.76 11.61
C ARG A 16 -1.83 -6.53 13.11
N ASN A 17 -2.52 -5.53 13.65
CA ASN A 17 -2.43 -5.25 15.08
C ASN A 17 -2.94 -6.41 15.93
N GLU A 18 -4.03 -7.03 15.50
CA GLU A 18 -4.56 -8.19 16.22
C GLU A 18 -3.53 -9.31 16.28
N ILE A 19 -2.90 -9.57 15.15
CA ILE A 19 -1.90 -10.63 15.09
C ILE A 19 -0.71 -10.29 15.97
N THR A 20 -0.27 -9.04 15.93
CA THR A 20 0.83 -8.59 16.74
C THR A 20 0.53 -8.74 18.23
N GLU A 21 -0.68 -8.41 18.63
CA GLU A 21 -1.09 -8.54 20.01
C GLU A 21 -1.14 -10.01 20.44
N ASP A 22 -1.61 -10.87 19.55
CA ASP A 22 -1.63 -12.30 19.84
C ASP A 22 -0.21 -12.83 20.06
N MET A 23 0.71 -12.39 19.22
CA MET A 23 2.10 -12.80 19.37
C MET A 23 2.67 -12.32 20.71
N ALA A 24 2.30 -11.11 21.11
CA ALA A 24 2.82 -10.54 22.36
C ALA A 24 2.33 -11.32 23.59
N ARG A 25 1.20 -11.99 23.46
CA ARG A 25 0.72 -12.83 24.58
C ARG A 25 1.58 -14.05 24.79
N GLY A 26 2.34 -14.45 23.77
CA GLY A 26 3.28 -15.56 23.93
C GLY A 26 2.63 -16.91 24.04
N THR A 27 1.42 -17.08 23.52
CA THR A 27 0.71 -18.35 23.63
C THR A 27 0.94 -19.26 22.43
N ALA A 28 1.51 -18.74 21.35
CA ALA A 28 1.72 -19.53 20.14
C ALA A 28 3.00 -20.35 20.26
N ASP A 29 2.98 -21.54 19.66
CA ASP A 29 4.20 -22.31 19.53
C ASP A 29 5.04 -21.75 18.39
N LEU A 30 6.17 -22.41 18.12
CA LEU A 30 7.08 -21.90 17.10
C LEU A 30 6.42 -21.84 15.73
N ALA A 31 5.69 -22.88 15.36
CA ALA A 31 5.03 -22.89 14.06
C ALA A 31 4.02 -21.77 13.94
N GLY A 32 3.24 -21.55 15.00
CA GLY A 32 2.27 -20.47 15.01
C GLY A 32 2.93 -19.11 14.94
N TYR A 33 4.06 -18.97 15.64
CA TYR A 33 4.80 -17.72 15.59
C TYR A 33 5.32 -17.44 14.18
N GLN A 34 5.88 -18.45 13.53
CA GLN A 34 6.39 -18.28 12.17
C GLN A 34 5.27 -17.95 11.19
N HIS A 35 4.12 -18.59 11.39
CA HIS A 35 2.96 -18.30 10.55
C HIS A 35 2.53 -16.85 10.71
N ALA A 36 2.49 -16.36 11.94
CA ALA A 36 2.11 -14.98 12.20
C ALA A 36 3.09 -14.01 11.58
N CYS A 37 4.38 -14.31 11.67
CA CYS A 37 5.39 -13.47 11.04
C CYS A 37 5.18 -13.39 9.52
N GLY A 38 4.84 -14.52 8.91
CA GLY A 38 4.55 -14.55 7.48
C GLY A 38 3.34 -13.71 7.13
N GLN A 39 2.31 -13.78 7.95
CA GLN A 39 1.12 -12.96 7.72
C GLN A 39 1.46 -11.47 7.80
N ILE A 40 2.26 -11.08 8.78
CA ILE A 40 2.64 -9.68 8.95
C ILE A 40 3.44 -9.21 7.76
N ARG A 41 4.36 -10.03 7.27
CA ARG A 41 5.10 -9.67 6.06
C ARG A 41 4.19 -9.47 4.87
N GLY A 42 3.20 -10.36 4.74
CA GLY A 42 2.25 -10.24 3.65
C GLY A 42 1.46 -8.95 3.74
N PHE A 43 0.99 -8.62 4.94
CA PHE A 43 0.25 -7.39 5.13
C PHE A 43 1.12 -6.18 4.84
N ASP A 44 2.38 -6.19 5.26
CA ASP A 44 3.26 -5.07 4.99
C ASP A 44 3.49 -4.91 3.49
N THR A 45 3.65 -6.02 2.78
CA THR A 45 3.80 -5.97 1.33
C THR A 45 2.57 -5.36 0.67
N VAL A 46 1.39 -5.78 1.08
CA VAL A 46 0.16 -5.25 0.50
C VAL A 46 0.00 -3.78 0.85
N GLN A 47 0.38 -3.38 2.06
CA GLN A 47 0.32 -1.97 2.43
C GLN A 47 1.22 -1.11 1.55
N MET A 48 2.41 -1.62 1.23
CA MET A 48 3.28 -0.91 0.32
C MET A 48 2.65 -0.78 -1.06
N MET A 49 2.01 -1.84 -1.52
CA MET A 49 1.35 -1.79 -2.82
C MET A 49 0.21 -0.78 -2.82
N ILE A 50 -0.57 -0.76 -1.75
CA ILE A 50 -1.65 0.20 -1.64
C ILE A 50 -1.10 1.62 -1.62
N GLY A 51 -0.02 1.83 -0.89
CA GLY A 51 0.61 3.14 -0.84
C GLY A 51 1.08 3.59 -2.21
N ASP A 52 1.67 2.68 -2.97
CA ASP A 52 2.11 3.01 -4.32
C ASP A 52 0.93 3.36 -5.21
N MET A 53 -0.16 2.62 -5.08
CA MET A 53 -1.35 2.89 -5.88
C MET A 53 -1.95 4.25 -5.55
N LEU A 54 -1.94 4.60 -4.27
CA LEU A 54 -2.45 5.91 -3.86
C LEU A 54 -1.59 7.05 -4.40
N VAL A 55 -0.28 6.86 -4.42
CA VAL A 55 0.61 7.87 -4.97
C VAL A 55 0.37 8.04 -6.46
N VAL A 56 0.25 6.94 -7.19
CA VAL A 56 -0.01 7.01 -8.62
C VAL A 56 -1.35 7.70 -8.90
N HIS A 57 -2.37 7.33 -8.13
CA HIS A 57 -3.69 7.93 -8.31
C HIS A 57 -3.64 9.43 -8.06
N GLN A 58 -2.95 9.83 -7.01
CA GLN A 58 -2.84 11.25 -6.69
C GLN A 58 -2.07 12.00 -7.78
N LYS A 59 -1.02 11.39 -8.29
CA LYS A 59 -0.24 12.02 -9.33
C LYS A 59 -1.06 12.19 -10.61
N GLU A 60 -1.87 11.21 -10.93
CA GLU A 60 -2.73 11.32 -12.11
C GLU A 60 -3.70 12.47 -11.97
N GLU A 61 -4.25 12.64 -10.78
CA GLU A 61 -5.16 13.76 -10.52
C GLU A 61 -4.43 15.09 -10.68
N GLU A 62 -3.23 15.18 -10.16
CA GLU A 62 -2.46 16.41 -10.26
C GLU A 62 -2.12 16.72 -11.71
N ASP A 63 -1.72 15.72 -12.45
CA ASP A 63 -1.39 15.91 -13.85
C ASP A 63 -2.61 16.38 -14.62
N PHE A 64 -3.75 15.78 -14.33
CA PHE A 64 -4.99 16.18 -15.01
C PHE A 64 -5.33 17.64 -14.71
N GLU A 65 -5.16 18.04 -13.49
CA GLU A 65 -5.51 19.40 -13.08
C GLU A 65 -4.52 20.43 -13.59
N SER A 66 -3.25 20.06 -13.65
CA SER A 66 -2.24 21.04 -13.97
C SER A 66 -2.33 21.47 -15.43
N SER A 67 -2.14 20.57 -16.38
CA SER A 67 -2.24 20.93 -17.78
C SER A 67 -2.03 19.70 -18.66
N PRO A 68 -3.01 19.39 -19.49
CA PRO A 68 -2.85 18.28 -20.43
C PRO A 68 -1.72 18.51 -21.42
N THR A 69 -1.53 19.75 -21.79
CA THR A 69 -0.49 20.08 -22.74
C THR A 69 0.89 19.77 -22.18
N ASP A 70 1.09 20.12 -20.93
CA ASP A 70 2.37 19.86 -20.30
C ASP A 70 2.63 18.36 -20.21
N ASN A 71 1.61 17.59 -19.95
CA ASN A 71 1.76 16.15 -19.86
C ASN A 71 2.22 15.57 -21.18
N ILE A 72 1.65 16.05 -22.25
CA ILE A 72 2.00 15.54 -23.57
C ILE A 72 3.47 15.83 -23.87
N VAL A 73 3.90 17.01 -23.54
CA VAL A 73 5.28 17.40 -23.79
C VAL A 73 6.23 16.51 -22.99
N LYS A 74 5.90 16.28 -21.74
CA LYS A 74 6.75 15.46 -20.90
C LYS A 74 6.89 14.04 -21.43
N MET A 75 5.82 13.51 -21.90
CA MET A 75 5.86 12.14 -22.40
C MET A 75 6.73 12.04 -23.63
N ASP A 76 6.72 13.05 -24.45
CA ASP A 76 7.52 13.04 -25.66
C ASP A 76 9.00 12.92 -25.36
N LYS A 77 9.46 13.68 -24.43
CA LYS A 77 10.87 13.64 -24.14
C LYS A 77 11.22 12.45 -23.30
N GLY A 78 10.25 11.93 -22.75
CA GLY A 78 10.54 10.76 -21.97
C GLY A 78 11.34 9.83 -22.71
N ASP A 79 11.45 10.27 -23.32
CA ASP A 79 12.11 9.61 -23.71
C ASP A 79 13.10 9.99 -24.27
N LYS A 80 13.01 10.78 -24.52
CA LYS A 80 13.67 11.30 -24.94
C LYS A 80 14.36 11.86 -24.65
N LYS A 81 14.26 11.83 -24.50
CA LYS A 81 14.54 12.32 -24.25
C LYS A 81 14.82 12.57 -24.04
#